data_36407622c610710452dbacd11dc70241
#
_entry.id   36407622c610710452dbacd11dc70241
#
_cell.length_a   1.000
_cell.length_b   1.000
_cell.length_c   1.000
_cell.angle_alpha   90.00
_cell.angle_beta   90.00
_cell.angle_gamma   90.00
#
_symmetry.space_group_name_H-M   'P 1'
#
loop_
_entity.id
_entity.type
_entity.pdbx_description
1 polymer ?
#
loop_
_entity_poly.entity_id
_entity_poly.type
_entity_poly.pdbx_seq_one_letter_code
_entity_poly.pdbx_strand_id
1 'polypeptide(L)'
;LVLGKAFHESKKTFLEIIQPGDTVWVIGGGTGAILPEILKRCGKNGKIIYMEASNKMLEKAKGRVSLDCQSRVEFICSEDFGLPNEGEIDVVITQFLLDVLTDHSINSLFQRVKQKVSPSTSWLFLDFYPVKDKQWLIHLMITSFSLLAKHPRKELPDYDKFFKNWDWGEKKAVSFEKGFYKAKLYRLAPKAIKSETISLK
;
A
#
# COMPACT_ATOMS: atom_id res chain seq x y z
N LEU A 1 -1.42 -22.80 -3.83
CA LEU A 1 -2.24 -21.87 -4.62
C LEU A 1 -1.34 -21.32 -5.71
N VAL A 2 -1.57 -21.73 -6.95
CA VAL A 2 -0.83 -21.21 -8.10
C VAL A 2 -1.48 -19.88 -8.48
N LEU A 3 -1.15 -18.85 -7.72
CA LEU A 3 -1.35 -17.48 -8.18
C LEU A 3 -0.26 -17.24 -9.22
N GLY A 4 -0.63 -17.40 -10.50
CA GLY A 4 0.30 -17.47 -11.61
C GLY A 4 0.97 -16.15 -11.95
N LYS A 5 1.53 -16.08 -13.17
CA LYS A 5 2.22 -14.92 -13.74
C LYS A 5 1.42 -13.62 -13.58
N ALA A 6 0.10 -13.65 -13.74
CA ALA A 6 -0.79 -12.48 -13.60
C ALA A 6 -0.74 -11.86 -12.19
N PHE A 7 -0.63 -12.65 -11.13
CA PHE A 7 -0.48 -12.17 -9.75
C PHE A 7 0.86 -11.47 -9.53
N HIS A 8 1.93 -11.99 -10.12
CA HIS A 8 3.24 -11.33 -10.03
C HIS A 8 3.26 -10.01 -10.81
N GLU A 9 2.67 -10.00 -12.00
CA GLU A 9 2.59 -8.79 -12.82
C GLU A 9 1.67 -7.72 -12.20
N SER A 10 0.58 -8.11 -11.53
CA SER A 10 -0.28 -7.14 -10.85
C SER A 10 0.45 -6.31 -9.81
N LYS A 11 1.45 -6.87 -9.12
CA LYS A 11 2.28 -6.16 -8.15
C LYS A 11 3.16 -5.08 -8.75
N LYS A 12 3.42 -5.15 -10.06
CA LYS A 12 4.21 -4.14 -10.79
C LYS A 12 3.35 -3.03 -11.39
N THR A 13 2.02 -3.19 -11.36
CA THR A 13 1.10 -2.22 -11.94
C THR A 13 1.27 -0.86 -11.27
N PHE A 14 1.39 0.17 -12.09
CA PHE A 14 1.62 1.56 -11.72
C PHE A 14 2.99 1.87 -11.09
N LEU A 15 3.94 0.91 -10.98
CA LEU A 15 5.29 1.24 -10.52
C LEU A 15 6.00 2.24 -11.45
N GLU A 16 5.55 2.36 -12.70
CA GLU A 16 6.09 3.32 -13.67
C GLU A 16 5.93 4.79 -13.28
N ILE A 17 5.08 5.08 -12.29
CA ILE A 17 4.93 6.47 -11.79
C ILE A 17 6.08 6.89 -10.87
N ILE A 18 6.83 5.94 -10.31
CA ILE A 18 7.98 6.20 -9.44
C ILE A 18 9.06 6.87 -10.28
N GLN A 19 9.53 8.03 -9.82
CA GLN A 19 10.55 8.83 -10.47
C GLN A 19 11.91 8.72 -9.77
N PRO A 20 13.01 8.99 -10.48
CA PRO A 20 14.32 9.10 -9.86
C PRO A 20 14.32 10.17 -8.75
N GLY A 21 14.78 9.79 -7.57
CA GLY A 21 14.80 10.65 -6.38
C GLY A 21 13.62 10.49 -5.43
N ASP A 22 12.55 9.79 -5.84
CA ASP A 22 11.37 9.60 -4.98
C ASP A 22 11.70 8.88 -3.67
N THR A 23 10.99 9.28 -2.62
CA THR A 23 10.88 8.57 -1.35
C THR A 23 9.64 7.69 -1.38
N VAL A 24 9.85 6.37 -1.40
CA VAL A 24 8.79 5.37 -1.52
C VAL A 24 8.55 4.68 -0.18
N TRP A 25 7.33 4.74 0.33
CA TRP A 25 6.93 4.03 1.55
C TRP A 25 6.13 2.77 1.21
N VAL A 26 6.75 1.60 1.39
CA VAL A 26 6.12 0.29 1.22
C VAL A 26 5.62 -0.19 2.58
N ILE A 27 4.32 -0.41 2.72
CA ILE A 27 3.67 -0.84 3.96
C ILE A 27 3.10 -2.25 3.75
N GLY A 28 3.47 -3.19 4.62
CA GLY A 28 3.12 -4.59 4.47
C GLY A 28 3.80 -5.25 3.28
N GLY A 29 5.07 -4.96 3.07
CA GLY A 29 5.79 -5.34 1.86
C GLY A 29 6.06 -6.85 1.69
N GLY A 30 5.83 -7.64 2.75
CA GLY A 30 6.03 -9.08 2.73
C GLY A 30 7.49 -9.47 2.50
N THR A 31 7.73 -10.39 1.57
CA THR A 31 9.07 -10.91 1.26
C THR A 31 9.88 -10.04 0.27
N GLY A 32 9.44 -8.83 -0.04
CA GLY A 32 10.20 -7.89 -0.86
C GLY A 32 10.20 -8.15 -2.37
N ALA A 33 9.20 -8.84 -2.91
CA ALA A 33 9.20 -9.24 -4.32
C ALA A 33 9.30 -8.06 -5.31
N ILE A 34 8.83 -6.86 -4.93
CA ILE A 34 8.86 -5.65 -5.77
C ILE A 34 10.04 -4.71 -5.47
N LEU A 35 10.81 -4.96 -4.40
CA LEU A 35 11.92 -4.09 -3.99
C LEU A 35 12.95 -3.83 -5.09
N PRO A 36 13.44 -4.84 -5.84
CA PRO A 36 14.41 -4.59 -6.91
C PRO A 36 13.87 -3.65 -7.99
N GLU A 37 12.58 -3.77 -8.32
CA GLU A 37 11.95 -2.89 -9.33
C GLU A 37 11.78 -1.46 -8.81
N ILE A 38 11.39 -1.28 -7.54
CA ILE A 38 11.30 0.05 -6.93
C ILE A 38 12.69 0.71 -6.88
N LEU A 39 13.72 -0.01 -6.43
CA LEU A 39 15.10 0.47 -6.36
C LEU A 39 15.62 0.94 -7.72
N LYS A 40 15.29 0.17 -8.78
CA LYS A 40 15.66 0.55 -10.14
C LYS A 40 15.00 1.86 -10.57
N ARG A 41 13.72 2.07 -10.23
CA ARG A 41 12.92 3.23 -10.66
C ARG A 41 13.30 4.50 -9.90
N CYS A 42 13.37 4.44 -8.58
CA CYS A 42 13.74 5.62 -7.78
C CYS A 42 15.22 6.00 -7.92
N GLY A 43 16.02 5.22 -8.65
CA GLY A 43 17.40 5.56 -9.01
C GLY A 43 18.32 5.70 -7.80
N LYS A 44 19.52 6.26 -8.01
CA LYS A 44 20.56 6.33 -6.97
C LYS A 44 20.22 7.25 -5.80
N ASN A 45 19.42 8.29 -6.03
CA ASN A 45 19.08 9.31 -5.03
C ASN A 45 17.74 9.02 -4.32
N GLY A 46 16.97 8.03 -4.80
CA GLY A 46 15.69 7.66 -4.18
C GLY A 46 15.89 6.83 -2.94
N LYS A 47 14.89 6.90 -2.05
CA LYS A 47 14.86 6.19 -0.77
C LYS A 47 13.64 5.28 -0.70
N ILE A 48 13.78 4.19 0.02
CA ILE A 48 12.66 3.27 0.30
C ILE A 48 12.55 3.08 1.80
N ILE A 49 11.36 3.31 2.34
CA ILE A 49 10.99 2.92 3.69
C ILE A 49 10.17 1.65 3.55
N TYR A 50 10.71 0.54 4.02
CA TYR A 50 10.11 -0.77 3.87
C TYR A 50 9.63 -1.30 5.21
N MET A 51 8.31 -1.34 5.39
CA MET A 51 7.67 -1.75 6.64
C MET A 51 7.00 -3.10 6.48
N GLU A 52 7.27 -4.00 7.42
CA GLU A 52 6.67 -5.33 7.48
C GLU A 52 6.58 -5.78 8.95
N ALA A 53 5.45 -6.38 9.34
CA ALA A 53 5.21 -6.84 10.70
C ALA A 53 5.98 -8.14 11.03
N SER A 54 6.14 -9.02 10.04
CA SER A 54 6.83 -10.28 10.21
C SER A 54 8.35 -10.14 10.04
N ASN A 55 9.10 -10.30 11.12
CA ASN A 55 10.58 -10.28 11.06
C ASN A 55 11.12 -11.30 10.05
N LYS A 56 10.52 -12.50 9.97
CA LYS A 56 10.93 -13.54 9.01
C LYS A 56 10.74 -13.10 7.55
N MET A 57 9.67 -12.35 7.26
CA MET A 57 9.44 -11.80 5.92
C MET A 57 10.39 -10.63 5.64
N LEU A 58 10.62 -9.78 6.64
CA LEU A 58 11.55 -8.65 6.56
C LEU A 58 12.97 -9.10 6.24
N GLU A 59 13.47 -10.16 6.89
CA GLU A 59 14.79 -10.72 6.59
C GLU A 59 14.88 -11.27 5.15
N LYS A 60 13.82 -11.89 4.65
CA LYS A 60 13.77 -12.29 3.24
C LYS A 60 13.79 -11.09 2.29
N ALA A 61 13.12 -10.01 2.66
CA ALA A 61 13.12 -8.77 1.87
C ALA A 61 14.51 -8.12 1.85
N LYS A 62 15.21 -8.07 2.98
CA LYS A 62 16.62 -7.61 3.05
C LYS A 62 17.53 -8.37 2.10
N GLY A 63 17.39 -9.71 2.04
CA GLY A 63 18.16 -10.56 1.14
C GLY A 63 17.90 -10.34 -0.36
N ARG A 64 16.90 -9.53 -0.73
CA ARG A 64 16.63 -9.13 -2.13
C ARG A 64 17.31 -7.82 -2.54
N VAL A 65 17.88 -7.12 -1.59
CA VAL A 65 18.54 -5.85 -1.81
C VAL A 65 20.04 -6.08 -1.87
N SER A 66 20.67 -5.70 -2.97
CA SER A 66 22.13 -5.79 -3.12
C SER A 66 22.85 -4.87 -2.11
N LEU A 67 24.08 -5.22 -1.72
CA LEU A 67 24.83 -4.52 -0.68
C LEU A 67 25.00 -3.01 -0.98
N ASP A 68 25.22 -2.66 -2.23
CA ASP A 68 25.34 -1.27 -2.71
C ASP A 68 24.05 -0.46 -2.62
N CYS A 69 22.91 -1.13 -2.50
CA CYS A 69 21.59 -0.51 -2.38
C CYS A 69 21.04 -0.47 -0.95
N GLN A 70 21.65 -1.19 -0.01
CA GLN A 70 21.11 -1.33 1.36
C GLN A 70 21.00 0.01 2.10
N SER A 71 21.92 0.94 1.89
CA SER A 71 21.86 2.28 2.52
C SER A 71 20.67 3.13 2.07
N ARG A 72 19.98 2.73 0.99
CA ARG A 72 18.80 3.42 0.45
C ARG A 72 17.48 2.81 0.93
N VAL A 73 17.53 1.74 1.71
CA VAL A 73 16.33 1.05 2.20
C VAL A 73 16.32 1.03 3.72
N GLU A 74 15.42 1.77 4.32
CA GLU A 74 15.12 1.68 5.74
C GLU A 74 14.15 0.52 5.98
N PHE A 75 14.60 -0.52 6.69
CA PHE A 75 13.77 -1.67 7.03
C PHE A 75 13.20 -1.52 8.43
N ILE A 76 11.88 -1.50 8.55
CA ILE A 76 11.14 -1.33 9.81
C ILE A 76 10.29 -2.57 10.08
N CYS A 77 10.56 -3.25 11.20
CA CYS A 77 9.69 -4.31 11.72
C CYS A 77 8.66 -3.67 12.64
N SER A 78 7.41 -3.54 12.18
CA SER A 78 6.36 -2.89 12.99
C SER A 78 4.98 -3.42 12.60
N GLU A 79 4.16 -3.71 13.63
CA GLU A 79 2.73 -4.04 13.49
C GLU A 79 1.85 -2.77 13.54
N ASP A 80 2.37 -1.68 14.11
CA ASP A 80 1.59 -0.47 14.43
C ASP A 80 1.71 0.65 13.39
N PHE A 81 2.21 0.37 12.19
CA PHE A 81 2.42 1.36 11.13
C PHE A 81 3.16 2.62 11.63
N GLY A 82 4.30 2.42 12.31
CA GLY A 82 5.11 3.52 12.84
C GLY A 82 5.41 4.58 11.78
N LEU A 83 5.47 5.84 12.19
CA LEU A 83 5.81 6.92 11.25
C LEU A 83 7.28 6.79 10.84
N PRO A 84 7.58 6.87 9.54
CA PRO A 84 8.97 6.92 9.09
C PRO A 84 9.65 8.22 9.57
N ASN A 85 10.96 8.16 9.78
CA ASN A 85 11.76 9.33 10.15
C ASN A 85 11.94 10.30 8.97
N GLU A 86 11.82 9.80 7.73
CA GLU A 86 11.90 10.61 6.52
C GLU A 86 10.80 11.69 6.46
N GLY A 87 11.06 12.75 5.69
CA GLY A 87 10.17 13.88 5.50
C GLY A 87 8.91 13.52 4.72
N GLU A 88 8.70 14.19 3.60
CA GLU A 88 7.56 13.96 2.71
C GLU A 88 7.73 12.66 1.91
N ILE A 89 6.64 11.94 1.72
CA ILE A 89 6.57 10.70 0.95
C ILE A 89 5.97 10.99 -0.43
N ASP A 90 6.68 10.60 -1.49
CA ASP A 90 6.22 10.77 -2.87
C ASP A 90 5.27 9.65 -3.30
N VAL A 91 5.57 8.40 -2.88
CA VAL A 91 4.77 7.23 -3.25
C VAL A 91 4.53 6.33 -2.04
N VAL A 92 3.27 6.01 -1.77
CA VAL A 92 2.85 4.98 -0.82
C VAL A 92 2.47 3.71 -1.59
N ILE A 93 2.89 2.55 -1.11
CA ILE A 93 2.54 1.25 -1.72
C ILE A 93 1.96 0.33 -0.66
N THR A 94 0.75 -0.16 -0.88
CA THR A 94 0.12 -1.25 -0.11
C THR A 94 -0.38 -2.32 -1.06
N GLN A 95 0.02 -3.58 -0.82
CA GLN A 95 -0.33 -4.71 -1.68
C GLN A 95 -0.76 -5.92 -0.86
N PHE A 96 -2.04 -6.30 -0.97
CA PHE A 96 -2.62 -7.43 -0.22
C PHE A 96 -2.38 -7.27 1.29
N LEU A 97 -2.70 -6.08 1.80
CA LEU A 97 -2.53 -5.69 3.19
C LEU A 97 -3.85 -5.33 3.86
N LEU A 98 -4.69 -4.54 3.20
CA LEU A 98 -5.90 -4.02 3.83
C LEU A 98 -6.95 -5.11 4.07
N ASP A 99 -6.95 -6.17 3.25
CA ASP A 99 -7.83 -7.33 3.41
C ASP A 99 -7.64 -8.08 4.73
N VAL A 100 -6.44 -8.02 5.32
CA VAL A 100 -6.11 -8.68 6.59
C VAL A 100 -6.21 -7.75 7.81
N LEU A 101 -6.45 -6.45 7.62
CA LEU A 101 -6.54 -5.47 8.70
C LEU A 101 -7.99 -5.30 9.19
N THR A 102 -8.15 -4.94 10.47
CA THR A 102 -9.43 -4.46 10.99
C THR A 102 -9.75 -3.06 10.48
N ASP A 103 -11.01 -2.64 10.52
CA ASP A 103 -11.40 -1.27 10.14
C ASP A 103 -10.71 -0.22 11.00
N HIS A 104 -10.49 -0.53 12.28
CA HIS A 104 -9.71 0.33 13.19
C HIS A 104 -8.26 0.46 12.72
N SER A 105 -7.60 -0.66 12.38
CA SER A 105 -6.22 -0.65 11.89
C SER A 105 -6.09 0.06 10.55
N ILE A 106 -7.08 -0.11 9.64
CA ILE A 106 -7.12 0.63 8.37
C ILE A 106 -7.20 2.15 8.63
N ASN A 107 -8.11 2.60 9.50
CA ASN A 107 -8.20 4.02 9.84
C ASN A 107 -6.91 4.56 10.47
N SER A 108 -6.27 3.79 11.36
CA SER A 108 -4.98 4.14 11.96
C SER A 108 -3.89 4.27 10.89
N LEU A 109 -3.84 3.36 9.92
CA LEU A 109 -2.93 3.43 8.78
C LEU A 109 -3.13 4.72 7.97
N PHE A 110 -4.37 5.02 7.57
CA PHE A 110 -4.69 6.23 6.81
C PHE A 110 -4.34 7.50 7.58
N GLN A 111 -4.61 7.54 8.88
CA GLN A 111 -4.25 8.67 9.75
C GLN A 111 -2.73 8.90 9.78
N ARG A 112 -1.93 7.84 9.85
CA ARG A 112 -0.46 7.93 9.85
C ARG A 112 0.06 8.35 8.47
N VAL A 113 -0.45 7.75 7.40
CA VAL A 113 -0.08 8.14 6.04
C VAL A 113 -0.35 9.63 5.82
N LYS A 114 -1.50 10.15 6.26
CA LYS A 114 -1.88 11.57 6.10
C LYS A 114 -0.88 12.56 6.72
N GLN A 115 -0.08 12.13 7.71
CA GLN A 115 0.92 12.99 8.36
C GLN A 115 2.19 13.17 7.53
N LYS A 116 2.42 12.33 6.52
CA LYS A 116 3.67 12.23 5.74
C LYS A 116 3.49 12.50 4.25
N VAL A 117 2.27 12.80 3.82
CA VAL A 117 1.93 12.93 2.39
C VAL A 117 1.43 14.32 2.05
N SER A 118 1.61 14.70 0.79
CA SER A 118 1.12 15.95 0.19
C SER A 118 0.17 15.67 -0.97
N PRO A 119 -0.43 16.71 -1.57
CA PRO A 119 -1.27 16.55 -2.76
C PRO A 119 -0.56 15.94 -3.98
N SER A 120 0.78 15.99 -4.03
CA SER A 120 1.60 15.35 -5.07
C SER A 120 1.77 13.85 -4.86
N THR A 121 1.60 13.36 -3.62
CA THR A 121 1.79 11.94 -3.28
C THR A 121 0.82 11.04 -4.04
N SER A 122 1.35 9.95 -4.55
CA SER A 122 0.58 8.87 -5.16
C SER A 122 0.50 7.66 -4.23
N TRP A 123 -0.68 7.02 -4.14
CA TRP A 123 -0.83 5.76 -3.42
C TRP A 123 -1.13 4.64 -4.41
N LEU A 124 -0.22 3.68 -4.52
CA LEU A 124 -0.39 2.45 -5.30
C LEU A 124 -1.00 1.39 -4.39
N PHE A 125 -2.23 1.07 -4.65
CA PHE A 125 -3.02 0.10 -3.90
C PHE A 125 -3.30 -1.13 -4.75
N LEU A 126 -3.15 -2.32 -4.18
CA LEU A 126 -3.51 -3.59 -4.81
C LEU A 126 -4.11 -4.50 -3.76
N ASP A 127 -5.35 -4.97 -3.97
CA ASP A 127 -5.98 -5.87 -3.02
C ASP A 127 -7.08 -6.74 -3.66
N PHE A 128 -7.61 -7.70 -2.89
CA PHE A 128 -8.66 -8.60 -3.32
C PHE A 128 -10.03 -7.92 -3.29
N TYR A 129 -10.88 -8.30 -4.25
CA TYR A 129 -12.26 -7.83 -4.35
C TYR A 129 -13.24 -9.00 -4.42
N PRO A 130 -14.47 -8.86 -3.89
CA PRO A 130 -15.45 -9.93 -3.94
C PRO A 130 -15.89 -10.18 -5.38
N VAL A 131 -15.82 -11.44 -5.83
CA VAL A 131 -16.38 -11.91 -7.10
C VAL A 131 -17.23 -13.16 -6.83
N LYS A 132 -18.39 -13.25 -7.49
CA LYS A 132 -19.38 -14.31 -7.24
C LYS A 132 -18.76 -15.72 -7.33
N ASP A 133 -17.98 -15.96 -8.35
CA ASP A 133 -17.44 -17.31 -8.63
C ASP A 133 -16.26 -17.73 -7.72
N LYS A 134 -15.72 -16.80 -6.91
CA LYS A 134 -14.53 -17.03 -6.04
C LYS A 134 -14.81 -16.73 -4.57
N GLN A 135 -16.07 -16.60 -4.15
CA GLN A 135 -16.42 -16.31 -2.75
C GLN A 135 -15.85 -17.34 -1.77
N TRP A 136 -15.86 -18.62 -2.15
CA TRP A 136 -15.30 -19.68 -1.32
C TRP A 136 -13.79 -19.48 -1.07
N LEU A 137 -13.06 -18.99 -2.08
CA LEU A 137 -11.62 -18.72 -1.96
C LEU A 137 -11.35 -17.52 -1.06
N ILE A 138 -12.15 -16.46 -1.17
CA ILE A 138 -12.10 -15.30 -0.27
C ILE A 138 -12.38 -15.76 1.16
N HIS A 139 -13.39 -16.58 1.36
CA HIS A 139 -13.74 -17.10 2.68
C HIS A 139 -12.60 -17.97 3.28
N LEU A 140 -11.99 -18.81 2.47
CA LEU A 140 -10.82 -19.61 2.86
C LEU A 140 -9.63 -18.71 3.23
N MET A 141 -9.36 -17.67 2.46
CA MET A 141 -8.28 -16.72 2.73
C MET A 141 -8.53 -15.96 4.04
N ILE A 142 -9.72 -15.37 4.20
CA ILE A 142 -10.12 -14.64 5.42
C ILE A 142 -10.00 -15.56 6.64
N THR A 143 -10.48 -16.82 6.55
CA THR A 143 -10.41 -17.79 7.64
C THR A 143 -8.96 -18.15 7.98
N SER A 144 -8.10 -18.34 6.97
CA SER A 144 -6.69 -18.65 7.17
C SER A 144 -5.94 -17.50 7.83
N PHE A 145 -6.23 -16.27 7.44
CA PHE A 145 -5.63 -15.06 8.05
C PHE A 145 -6.21 -14.76 9.44
N SER A 146 -7.49 -15.03 9.68
CA SER A 146 -8.10 -14.84 11.01
C SER A 146 -7.48 -15.75 12.07
N LEU A 147 -7.04 -16.96 11.68
CA LEU A 147 -6.33 -17.87 12.57
C LEU A 147 -4.93 -17.33 12.95
N LEU A 148 -4.28 -16.58 12.05
CA LEU A 148 -2.95 -16.03 12.24
C LEU A 148 -2.96 -14.67 12.95
N ALA A 149 -3.99 -13.85 12.70
CA ALA A 149 -4.04 -12.43 13.10
C ALA A 149 -4.86 -12.15 14.37
N LYS A 150 -5.41 -13.15 15.08
CA LYS A 150 -6.24 -13.00 16.30
C LYS A 150 -7.50 -12.11 16.15
N HIS A 151 -7.83 -11.63 14.96
CA HIS A 151 -9.00 -10.77 14.71
C HIS A 151 -9.77 -11.28 13.49
N PRO A 152 -10.89 -11.98 13.67
CA PRO A 152 -11.66 -12.54 12.56
C PRO A 152 -12.43 -11.44 11.83
N ARG A 153 -11.92 -11.00 10.69
CA ARG A 153 -12.73 -10.31 9.70
C ARG A 153 -13.62 -11.34 8.99
N LYS A 154 -14.87 -11.01 8.70
CA LYS A 154 -15.81 -11.89 8.00
C LYS A 154 -15.94 -11.56 6.51
N GLU A 155 -15.66 -10.32 6.14
CA GLU A 155 -15.83 -9.77 4.79
C GLU A 155 -14.63 -8.87 4.43
N LEU A 156 -14.38 -8.70 3.13
CA LEU A 156 -13.38 -7.75 2.66
C LEU A 156 -13.79 -6.31 2.99
N PRO A 157 -12.83 -5.41 3.24
CA PRO A 157 -13.12 -4.00 3.48
C PRO A 157 -13.79 -3.33 2.29
N ASP A 158 -14.63 -2.33 2.54
CA ASP A 158 -15.03 -1.36 1.53
C ASP A 158 -13.88 -0.34 1.32
N TYR A 159 -12.90 -0.74 0.51
CA TYR A 159 -11.70 0.07 0.26
C TYR A 159 -12.05 1.46 -0.29
N ASP A 160 -13.02 1.54 -1.20
CA ASP A 160 -13.38 2.80 -1.87
C ASP A 160 -13.95 3.80 -0.87
N LYS A 161 -14.71 3.31 0.12
CA LYS A 161 -15.19 4.12 1.24
C LYS A 161 -14.04 4.65 2.10
N PHE A 162 -13.05 3.81 2.44
CA PHE A 162 -11.88 4.25 3.20
C PHE A 162 -11.10 5.31 2.46
N PHE A 163 -10.72 5.07 1.21
CA PHE A 163 -9.99 6.04 0.40
C PHE A 163 -10.73 7.37 0.28
N LYS A 164 -12.04 7.32 -0.01
CA LYS A 164 -12.90 8.52 -0.10
C LYS A 164 -12.97 9.30 1.21
N ASN A 165 -13.14 8.62 2.35
CA ASN A 165 -13.24 9.27 3.66
C ASN A 165 -11.96 10.00 4.06
N TRP A 166 -10.82 9.62 3.49
CA TRP A 166 -9.51 10.21 3.73
C TRP A 166 -9.03 11.13 2.59
N ASP A 167 -9.95 11.59 1.73
CA ASP A 167 -9.72 12.53 0.62
C ASP A 167 -8.81 11.98 -0.49
N TRP A 168 -8.74 10.65 -0.66
CA TRP A 168 -8.03 10.02 -1.75
C TRP A 168 -8.95 9.77 -2.95
N GLY A 169 -8.65 10.41 -4.08
CA GLY A 169 -9.38 10.22 -5.35
C GLY A 169 -8.71 9.19 -6.24
N GLU A 170 -9.48 8.20 -6.71
CA GLU A 170 -9.02 7.23 -7.71
C GLU A 170 -8.68 7.94 -9.03
N LYS A 171 -7.53 7.63 -9.62
CA LYS A 171 -7.07 8.16 -10.91
C LYS A 171 -7.05 7.09 -11.99
N LYS A 172 -6.64 5.86 -11.62
CA LYS A 172 -6.57 4.72 -12.55
C LYS A 172 -6.92 3.43 -11.79
N ALA A 173 -7.49 2.46 -12.50
CA ALA A 173 -7.73 1.11 -11.98
C ALA A 173 -7.46 0.07 -13.08
N VAL A 174 -6.88 -1.06 -12.67
CA VAL A 174 -6.70 -2.26 -13.50
C VAL A 174 -7.23 -3.45 -12.74
N SER A 175 -8.08 -4.24 -13.41
CA SER A 175 -8.67 -5.46 -12.84
C SER A 175 -7.96 -6.70 -13.37
N PHE A 176 -7.74 -7.66 -12.49
CA PHE A 176 -7.11 -8.94 -12.79
C PHE A 176 -8.05 -10.10 -12.41
N GLU A 177 -7.87 -11.25 -13.06
CA GLU A 177 -8.62 -12.47 -12.77
C GLU A 177 -10.14 -12.23 -12.67
N LYS A 178 -10.71 -11.57 -13.68
CA LYS A 178 -12.13 -11.19 -13.73
C LYS A 178 -12.59 -10.31 -12.56
N GLY A 179 -11.68 -9.47 -12.02
CA GLY A 179 -11.96 -8.54 -10.92
C GLY A 179 -11.68 -9.10 -9.54
N PHE A 180 -11.08 -10.29 -9.42
CA PHE A 180 -10.76 -10.91 -8.14
C PHE A 180 -9.70 -10.13 -7.34
N TYR A 181 -8.81 -9.41 -8.01
CA TYR A 181 -7.96 -8.39 -7.40
C TYR A 181 -7.82 -7.21 -8.35
N LYS A 182 -7.64 -6.02 -7.78
CA LYS A 182 -7.54 -4.77 -8.53
C LYS A 182 -6.36 -3.96 -8.05
N ALA A 183 -5.60 -3.43 -9.01
CA ALA A 183 -4.63 -2.39 -8.75
C ALA A 183 -5.29 -1.03 -8.99
N LYS A 184 -5.11 -0.10 -8.05
CA LYS A 184 -5.64 1.26 -8.15
C LYS A 184 -4.55 2.28 -7.82
N LEU A 185 -4.55 3.37 -8.56
CA LEU A 185 -3.74 4.55 -8.31
C LEU A 185 -4.62 5.63 -7.71
N TYR A 186 -4.28 6.09 -6.51
CA TYR A 186 -4.95 7.20 -5.85
C TYR A 186 -4.02 8.41 -5.71
N ARG A 187 -4.62 9.60 -5.65
CA ARG A 187 -3.97 10.85 -5.24
C ARG A 187 -4.85 11.60 -4.26
N LEU A 188 -4.22 12.35 -3.33
CA LEU A 188 -4.99 13.22 -2.46
C LEU A 188 -5.76 14.25 -3.29
N ALA A 189 -7.03 14.45 -2.94
CA ALA A 189 -7.79 15.56 -3.47
C ALA A 189 -7.19 16.88 -2.95
N PRO A 190 -7.06 17.92 -3.77
CA PRO A 190 -6.70 19.24 -3.28
C PRO A 190 -7.69 19.63 -2.18
N LYS A 191 -7.18 20.13 -1.04
CA LYS A 191 -8.07 20.70 -0.03
C LYS A 191 -8.86 21.81 -0.71
N ALA A 192 -10.18 21.70 -0.74
CA ALA A 192 -11.03 22.82 -1.12
C ALA A 192 -10.68 24.00 -0.21
N ILE A 193 -10.15 25.06 -0.78
CA ILE A 193 -9.95 26.33 -0.07
C ILE A 193 -11.36 26.75 0.32
N LYS A 194 -11.70 26.63 1.62
CA LYS A 194 -12.92 27.26 2.12
C LYS A 194 -12.73 28.75 1.88
N SER A 195 -13.44 29.30 0.91
CA SER A 195 -13.57 30.74 0.76
C SER A 195 -14.22 31.26 2.04
N GLU A 196 -13.43 31.83 2.93
CA GLU A 196 -13.98 32.64 4.00
C GLU A 196 -14.65 33.84 3.32
N THR A 197 -15.97 33.81 3.31
CA THR A 197 -16.75 34.98 2.93
C THR A 197 -16.53 36.02 4.04
N ILE A 198 -15.59 36.93 3.82
CA ILE A 198 -15.44 38.11 4.67
C ILE A 198 -16.69 38.98 4.42
N SER A 199 -17.64 38.88 5.33
CA SER A 199 -18.77 39.80 5.40
C SER A 199 -18.23 41.13 5.93
N LEU A 200 -17.93 42.06 5.03
CA LEU A 200 -17.71 43.45 5.40
C LEU A 200 -19.06 44.04 5.84
N LYS A 201 -19.17 44.36 7.11
CA LYS A 201 -20.21 45.23 7.67
C LYS A 201 -19.79 46.69 7.55
#